data_2ef6b33c46eb83d74761342d97c8d14f
#
_entry.id   2ef6b33c46eb83d74761342d97c8d14f
#
_cell.length_a   1.000
_cell.length_b   1.000
_cell.length_c   1.000
_cell.angle_alpha   90.00
_cell.angle_beta   90.00
_cell.angle_gamma   90.00
#
_symmetry.space_group_name_H-M   'P 1'
#
loop_
_entity.id
_entity.type
_entity.pdbx_description
1 polymer ?
#
loop_
_entity_poly.entity_id
_entity_poly.type
_entity_poly.pdbx_seq_one_letter_code
_entity_poly.pdbx_strand_id
1 'polypeptide(L)'
;MKAMIFAAGIGSRLKPFTDYHPKALATVGKIPMLERVILKLKDAGIRQMVVNVHHFANQITDFLKANGDFGCDIAISDERRLLLDTGGGLLNARKLFYAYNEPILLHNADILTDFQINDMLQFHETTNSDITLMVSRRESSRMLYFNACGLLHGWQNLKTGEIKPDGFVPVVELNPLAFGGVHIVNPRIFESLSEYKATQGDVFSIIPFYLANLHNLTISGFQPKEPFRWFDVGSASKLAEADREFNI
;
A
#
# COMPACT_ATOMS: atom_id res chain seq x y z
N MET A 1 -10.90 3.96 -12.10
CA MET A 1 -9.99 3.91 -10.92
C MET A 1 -8.56 4.10 -11.35
N LYS A 2 -7.76 4.79 -10.57
CA LYS A 2 -6.32 5.02 -10.74
C LYS A 2 -5.53 4.27 -9.68
N ALA A 3 -4.21 4.15 -9.82
CA ALA A 3 -3.39 3.52 -8.80
C ALA A 3 -2.15 4.34 -8.44
N MET A 4 -1.64 4.15 -7.22
CA MET A 4 -0.30 4.55 -6.80
C MET A 4 0.47 3.32 -6.31
N ILE A 5 1.69 3.19 -6.79
CA ILE A 5 2.61 2.13 -6.36
C ILE A 5 3.69 2.77 -5.49
N PHE A 6 3.78 2.36 -4.23
CA PHE A 6 4.82 2.83 -3.30
C PHE A 6 6.14 2.10 -3.56
N ALA A 7 7.04 2.72 -4.32
CA ALA A 7 8.34 2.18 -4.72
C ALA A 7 9.55 2.95 -4.13
N ALA A 8 9.30 3.99 -3.32
CA ALA A 8 10.34 4.85 -2.75
C ALA A 8 11.10 4.24 -1.56
N GLY A 9 10.72 3.06 -1.09
CA GLY A 9 11.30 2.42 0.10
C GLY A 9 12.78 2.05 -0.06
N ILE A 10 13.61 2.35 0.97
CA ILE A 10 15.06 2.07 0.97
C ILE A 10 15.39 0.56 0.95
N GLY A 11 14.54 -0.27 1.54
CA GLY A 11 14.70 -1.73 1.50
C GLY A 11 15.88 -2.29 2.30
N SER A 12 16.24 -1.68 3.42
CA SER A 12 17.43 -2.02 4.23
C SER A 12 17.57 -3.52 4.61
N ARG A 13 16.45 -4.26 4.66
CA ARG A 13 16.41 -5.71 4.97
C ARG A 13 16.72 -6.62 3.76
N LEU A 14 16.88 -6.06 2.56
CA LEU A 14 17.24 -6.77 1.33
C LEU A 14 18.69 -6.57 0.91
N LYS A 15 19.53 -6.06 1.81
CA LYS A 15 20.98 -5.99 1.58
C LYS A 15 21.58 -7.38 1.37
N PRO A 16 22.57 -7.53 0.48
CA PRO A 16 23.33 -6.47 -0.23
C PRO A 16 22.66 -5.96 -1.52
N PHE A 17 21.56 -6.54 -1.98
CA PHE A 17 20.89 -6.12 -3.24
C PHE A 17 20.57 -4.63 -3.25
N THR A 18 19.99 -4.12 -2.16
CA THR A 18 19.58 -2.71 -2.04
C THR A 18 20.72 -1.73 -1.77
N ASP A 19 21.98 -2.19 -1.72
CA ASP A 19 23.15 -1.30 -1.77
C ASP A 19 23.40 -0.74 -3.18
N TYR A 20 22.85 -1.40 -4.23
CA TYR A 20 23.09 -1.05 -5.63
C TYR A 20 21.79 -0.90 -6.45
N HIS A 21 20.66 -1.38 -5.96
CA HIS A 21 19.39 -1.40 -6.70
C HIS A 21 18.21 -1.01 -5.80
N PRO A 22 17.16 -0.37 -6.38
CA PRO A 22 15.95 -0.10 -5.62
C PRO A 22 15.23 -1.41 -5.28
N LYS A 23 14.66 -1.49 -4.08
CA LYS A 23 13.92 -2.67 -3.61
C LYS A 23 12.85 -3.14 -4.61
N ALA A 24 12.14 -2.21 -5.24
CA ALA A 24 11.06 -2.50 -6.18
C ALA A 24 11.52 -3.27 -7.44
N LEU A 25 12.83 -3.26 -7.75
CA LEU A 25 13.41 -4.04 -8.85
C LEU A 25 13.99 -5.39 -8.42
N ALA A 26 13.88 -5.79 -7.15
CA ALA A 26 14.19 -7.16 -6.75
C ALA A 26 13.26 -8.15 -7.49
N THR A 27 13.83 -9.29 -7.94
CA THR A 27 13.10 -10.23 -8.79
C THR A 27 12.53 -11.40 -8.00
N VAL A 28 11.32 -11.80 -8.36
CA VAL A 28 10.69 -13.07 -7.97
C VAL A 28 10.36 -13.82 -9.25
N GLY A 29 10.86 -15.04 -9.42
CA GLY A 29 10.72 -15.77 -10.68
C GLY A 29 11.34 -15.04 -11.87
N LYS A 30 12.49 -14.38 -11.68
CA LYS A 30 13.18 -13.53 -12.69
C LYS A 30 12.42 -12.27 -13.12
N ILE A 31 11.24 -12.00 -12.60
CA ILE A 31 10.43 -10.83 -12.93
C ILE A 31 10.53 -9.81 -11.77
N PRO A 32 10.89 -8.53 -12.03
CA PRO A 32 10.92 -7.50 -10.99
C PRO A 32 9.57 -7.34 -10.29
N MET A 33 9.59 -7.09 -8.98
CA MET A 33 8.36 -6.92 -8.20
C MET A 33 7.50 -5.78 -8.74
N LEU A 34 8.11 -4.66 -9.14
CA LEU A 34 7.39 -3.52 -9.72
C LEU A 34 6.63 -3.92 -10.99
N GLU A 35 7.26 -4.70 -11.87
CA GLU A 35 6.61 -5.24 -13.09
C GLU A 35 5.40 -6.09 -12.74
N ARG A 36 5.54 -7.04 -11.79
CA ARG A 36 4.43 -7.89 -11.34
C ARG A 36 3.25 -7.07 -10.83
N VAL A 37 3.52 -6.03 -10.04
CA VAL A 37 2.46 -5.14 -9.53
C VAL A 37 1.81 -4.37 -10.67
N ILE A 38 2.59 -3.77 -11.59
CA ILE A 38 2.05 -3.05 -12.75
C ILE A 38 1.17 -3.96 -13.60
N LEU A 39 1.63 -5.17 -13.94
CA LEU A 39 0.86 -6.11 -14.75
C LEU A 39 -0.43 -6.54 -14.06
N LYS A 40 -0.38 -6.83 -12.75
CA LYS A 40 -1.58 -7.14 -11.96
C LYS A 40 -2.60 -6.00 -11.98
N LEU A 41 -2.16 -4.77 -11.81
CA LEU A 41 -3.03 -3.59 -11.88
C LEU A 41 -3.61 -3.40 -13.28
N LYS A 42 -2.78 -3.59 -14.32
CA LYS A 42 -3.19 -3.54 -15.71
C LYS A 42 -4.25 -4.59 -16.05
N ASP A 43 -4.10 -5.83 -15.55
CA ASP A 43 -5.06 -6.92 -15.75
C ASP A 43 -6.40 -6.64 -15.04
N ALA A 44 -6.38 -5.89 -13.93
CA ALA A 44 -7.58 -5.38 -13.27
C ALA A 44 -8.21 -4.15 -14.00
N GLY A 45 -7.68 -3.76 -15.17
CA GLY A 45 -8.18 -2.63 -15.96
C GLY A 45 -7.63 -1.26 -15.55
N ILE A 46 -6.70 -1.19 -14.61
CA ILE A 46 -6.08 0.07 -14.16
C ILE A 46 -4.91 0.40 -15.06
N ARG A 47 -5.01 1.49 -15.82
CA ARG A 47 -3.97 1.90 -16.77
C ARG A 47 -3.30 3.22 -16.42
N GLN A 48 -3.89 4.02 -15.55
CA GLN A 48 -3.32 5.26 -15.03
C GLN A 48 -2.70 5.01 -13.66
N MET A 49 -1.39 5.16 -13.56
CA MET A 49 -0.63 4.84 -12.36
C MET A 49 0.33 5.96 -11.99
N VAL A 50 0.59 6.11 -10.71
CA VAL A 50 1.67 6.96 -10.18
C VAL A 50 2.64 6.03 -9.45
N VAL A 51 3.93 6.16 -9.75
CA VAL A 51 5.00 5.44 -9.03
C VAL A 51 5.84 6.48 -8.28
N ASN A 52 5.92 6.38 -6.95
CA ASN A 52 6.84 7.24 -6.23
C ASN A 52 8.25 6.64 -6.21
N VAL A 53 9.25 7.52 -6.29
CA VAL A 53 10.66 7.13 -6.38
C VAL A 53 11.52 7.98 -5.45
N HIS A 54 12.51 7.36 -4.81
CA HIS A 54 13.48 8.04 -3.95
C HIS A 54 14.89 7.49 -4.21
N HIS A 55 15.29 6.42 -3.53
CA HIS A 55 16.61 5.81 -3.65
C HIS A 55 16.72 5.08 -5.00
N PHE A 56 17.82 5.33 -5.74
CA PHE A 56 18.01 4.82 -7.10
C PHE A 56 16.86 5.15 -8.07
N ALA A 57 16.25 6.33 -7.92
CA ALA A 57 15.10 6.76 -8.71
C ALA A 57 15.31 6.58 -10.23
N ASN A 58 16.51 6.89 -10.74
CA ASN A 58 16.81 6.74 -12.17
C ASN A 58 16.69 5.28 -12.64
N GLN A 59 17.08 4.29 -11.82
CA GLN A 59 16.94 2.89 -12.20
C GLN A 59 15.46 2.49 -12.38
N ILE A 60 14.56 3.01 -11.53
CA ILE A 60 13.12 2.78 -11.69
C ILE A 60 12.60 3.47 -12.95
N THR A 61 12.94 4.73 -13.17
CA THR A 61 12.45 5.47 -14.35
C THR A 61 12.99 4.89 -15.67
N ASP A 62 14.25 4.47 -15.68
CA ASP A 62 14.86 3.84 -16.85
C ASP A 62 14.25 2.46 -17.13
N PHE A 63 13.98 1.69 -16.09
CA PHE A 63 13.29 0.41 -16.19
C PHE A 63 11.88 0.55 -16.79
N LEU A 64 11.09 1.52 -16.31
CA LEU A 64 9.76 1.79 -16.85
C LEU A 64 9.82 2.17 -18.33
N LYS A 65 10.67 3.14 -18.70
CA LYS A 65 10.86 3.59 -20.07
C LYS A 65 11.33 2.46 -20.99
N ALA A 66 12.30 1.66 -20.55
CA ALA A 66 12.84 0.54 -21.34
C ALA A 66 11.78 -0.52 -21.67
N ASN A 67 10.72 -0.61 -20.84
CA ASN A 67 9.60 -1.52 -21.03
C ASN A 67 8.33 -0.82 -21.58
N GLY A 68 8.47 0.41 -22.13
CA GLY A 68 7.35 1.18 -22.70
C GLY A 68 6.22 1.39 -21.71
N ASP A 69 6.55 1.65 -20.43
CA ASP A 69 5.63 1.80 -19.31
C ASP A 69 4.57 0.67 -19.25
N PHE A 70 4.92 -0.50 -19.78
CA PHE A 70 4.03 -1.69 -19.90
C PHE A 70 2.71 -1.40 -20.64
N GLY A 71 2.69 -0.35 -21.48
CA GLY A 71 1.50 0.14 -22.18
C GLY A 71 0.47 0.78 -21.26
N CYS A 72 0.93 1.35 -20.14
CA CYS A 72 0.15 2.12 -19.18
C CYS A 72 0.57 3.61 -19.21
N ASP A 73 -0.25 4.48 -18.67
CA ASP A 73 0.06 5.88 -18.40
C ASP A 73 0.65 5.99 -16.99
N ILE A 74 1.98 6.04 -16.89
CA ILE A 74 2.71 6.03 -15.61
C ILE A 74 3.36 7.37 -15.35
N ALA A 75 2.87 8.10 -14.35
CA ALA A 75 3.50 9.33 -13.86
C ALA A 75 4.45 9.02 -12.69
N ILE A 76 5.52 9.80 -12.57
CA ILE A 76 6.52 9.67 -11.50
C ILE A 76 6.31 10.73 -10.43
N SER A 77 6.12 10.29 -9.18
CA SER A 77 6.18 11.15 -7.99
C SER A 77 7.59 11.14 -7.43
N ASP A 78 8.35 12.20 -7.68
CA ASP A 78 9.76 12.29 -7.35
C ASP A 78 9.97 12.74 -5.90
N GLU A 79 10.49 11.85 -5.07
CA GLU A 79 10.83 12.09 -3.66
C GLU A 79 12.36 12.10 -3.42
N ARG A 80 13.21 12.26 -4.46
CA ARG A 80 14.68 12.21 -4.32
C ARG A 80 15.25 13.19 -3.29
N ARG A 81 14.59 14.31 -3.07
CA ARG A 81 15.00 15.34 -2.09
C ARG A 81 14.69 14.95 -0.65
N LEU A 82 13.58 14.26 -0.45
CA LEU A 82 13.08 13.88 0.88
C LEU A 82 12.16 12.67 0.73
N LEU A 83 12.46 11.57 1.43
CA LEU A 83 11.59 10.42 1.55
C LEU A 83 10.39 10.79 2.44
N LEU A 84 9.19 10.78 1.88
CA LEU A 84 7.99 11.32 2.53
C LEU A 84 7.20 10.30 3.34
N ASP A 85 7.59 8.99 3.30
CA ASP A 85 6.77 7.89 3.81
C ASP A 85 5.42 7.80 3.05
N THR A 86 4.55 6.88 3.42
CA THR A 86 3.37 6.53 2.63
C THR A 86 2.28 7.61 2.60
N GLY A 87 2.04 8.30 3.72
CA GLY A 87 1.05 9.37 3.79
C GLY A 87 1.53 10.66 3.11
N GLY A 88 2.76 11.09 3.41
CA GLY A 88 3.36 12.25 2.75
C GLY A 88 3.56 12.01 1.25
N GLY A 89 3.97 10.79 0.86
CA GLY A 89 4.13 10.39 -0.54
C GLY A 89 2.81 10.44 -1.32
N LEU A 90 1.71 9.94 -0.74
CA LEU A 90 0.38 10.05 -1.36
C LEU A 90 -0.03 11.51 -1.55
N LEU A 91 0.17 12.34 -0.53
CA LEU A 91 -0.17 13.77 -0.60
C LEU A 91 0.68 14.51 -1.65
N ASN A 92 1.98 14.19 -1.75
CA ASN A 92 2.89 14.74 -2.77
C ASN A 92 2.44 14.37 -4.18
N ALA A 93 1.96 13.13 -4.38
CA ALA A 93 1.47 12.62 -5.65
C ALA A 93 0.10 13.20 -6.07
N ARG A 94 -0.61 13.92 -5.18
CA ARG A 94 -1.98 14.44 -5.42
C ARG A 94 -2.15 15.08 -6.79
N LYS A 95 -1.20 15.91 -7.21
CA LYS A 95 -1.27 16.66 -8.49
C LYS A 95 -1.18 15.78 -9.74
N LEU A 96 -0.70 14.54 -9.59
CA LEU A 96 -0.55 13.58 -10.68
C LEU A 96 -1.81 12.75 -10.93
N PHE A 97 -2.79 12.83 -10.01
CA PHE A 97 -4.10 12.21 -10.20
C PHE A 97 -5.03 13.19 -10.90
N TYR A 98 -5.03 13.19 -12.24
CA TYR A 98 -5.94 14.01 -13.03
C TYR A 98 -7.40 13.59 -12.77
N ALA A 99 -8.29 14.55 -12.46
CA ALA A 99 -9.68 14.33 -12.06
C ALA A 99 -9.85 13.55 -10.73
N TYR A 100 -10.16 14.29 -9.68
CA TYR A 100 -10.18 13.82 -8.28
C TYR A 100 -11.45 13.03 -7.88
N ASN A 101 -12.24 12.55 -8.84
CA ASN A 101 -13.56 11.96 -8.53
C ASN A 101 -13.55 10.42 -8.49
N GLU A 102 -12.44 9.78 -8.82
CA GLU A 102 -12.34 8.33 -8.84
C GLU A 102 -11.52 7.81 -7.65
N PRO A 103 -11.88 6.68 -7.07
CA PRO A 103 -11.06 6.01 -6.07
C PRO A 103 -9.65 5.73 -6.57
N ILE A 104 -8.68 5.77 -5.67
CA ILE A 104 -7.27 5.51 -5.94
C ILE A 104 -6.89 4.24 -5.20
N LEU A 105 -6.40 3.24 -5.93
CA LEU A 105 -5.80 2.04 -5.34
C LEU A 105 -4.34 2.32 -5.00
N LEU A 106 -3.97 2.09 -3.77
CA LEU A 106 -2.62 2.23 -3.24
C LEU A 106 -2.04 0.82 -3.05
N HIS A 107 -0.84 0.58 -3.59
CA HIS A 107 -0.21 -0.74 -3.55
C HIS A 107 1.27 -0.61 -3.19
N ASN A 108 1.72 -1.33 -2.18
CA ASN A 108 3.15 -1.40 -1.88
C ASN A 108 3.86 -2.25 -2.94
N ALA A 109 4.96 -1.75 -3.51
CA ALA A 109 5.72 -2.45 -4.55
C ALA A 109 6.33 -3.79 -4.09
N ASP A 110 6.44 -4.00 -2.78
CA ASP A 110 6.99 -5.22 -2.16
C ASP A 110 5.93 -6.25 -1.75
N ILE A 111 4.67 -6.01 -2.06
CA ILE A 111 3.57 -6.96 -1.81
C ILE A 111 3.24 -7.70 -3.10
N LEU A 112 3.33 -9.02 -3.07
CA LEU A 112 2.85 -9.89 -4.14
C LEU A 112 1.62 -10.64 -3.67
N THR A 113 0.56 -10.58 -4.46
CA THR A 113 -0.70 -11.23 -4.12
C THR A 113 -1.50 -11.51 -5.39
N ASP A 114 -2.38 -12.50 -5.36
CA ASP A 114 -3.23 -12.90 -6.49
C ASP A 114 -4.73 -12.72 -6.25
N PHE A 115 -5.13 -12.09 -5.13
CA PHE A 115 -6.55 -11.77 -4.93
C PHE A 115 -7.10 -10.84 -6.03
N GLN A 116 -8.40 -10.90 -6.25
CA GLN A 116 -9.05 -10.11 -7.30
C GLN A 116 -9.26 -8.65 -6.84
N ILE A 117 -8.56 -7.71 -7.48
CA ILE A 117 -8.66 -6.28 -7.17
C ILE A 117 -10.10 -5.75 -7.39
N ASN A 118 -10.80 -6.27 -8.40
CA ASN A 118 -12.16 -5.85 -8.72
C ASN A 118 -13.16 -6.21 -7.61
N ASP A 119 -12.95 -7.32 -6.87
CA ASP A 119 -13.77 -7.67 -5.71
C ASP A 119 -13.60 -6.61 -4.59
N MET A 120 -12.37 -6.13 -4.39
CA MET A 120 -12.08 -5.09 -3.41
C MET A 120 -12.69 -3.74 -3.82
N LEU A 121 -12.67 -3.39 -5.11
CA LEU A 121 -13.31 -2.18 -5.63
C LEU A 121 -14.83 -2.25 -5.44
N GLN A 122 -15.45 -3.35 -5.81
CA GLN A 122 -16.89 -3.55 -5.60
C GLN A 122 -17.28 -3.45 -4.12
N PHE A 123 -16.45 -4.02 -3.23
CA PHE A 123 -16.66 -3.89 -1.78
C PHE A 123 -16.57 -2.42 -1.34
N HIS A 124 -15.54 -1.68 -1.80
CA HIS A 124 -15.34 -0.27 -1.48
C HIS A 124 -16.56 0.60 -1.87
N GLU A 125 -17.07 0.40 -3.09
CA GLU A 125 -18.24 1.09 -3.60
C GLU A 125 -19.51 0.72 -2.82
N THR A 126 -19.72 -0.57 -2.55
CA THR A 126 -20.93 -1.08 -1.85
C THR A 126 -20.98 -0.58 -0.41
N THR A 127 -19.83 -0.51 0.28
CA THR A 127 -19.76 -0.03 1.67
C THR A 127 -19.71 1.49 1.78
N ASN A 128 -19.60 2.20 0.65
CA ASN A 128 -19.42 3.66 0.58
C ASN A 128 -18.32 4.14 1.53
N SER A 129 -17.23 3.39 1.59
CA SER A 129 -16.11 3.67 2.48
C SER A 129 -15.24 4.81 1.94
N ASP A 130 -14.64 5.58 2.83
CA ASP A 130 -13.57 6.52 2.46
C ASP A 130 -12.28 5.80 2.15
N ILE A 131 -12.04 4.73 2.91
CA ILE A 131 -10.84 3.92 2.86
C ILE A 131 -11.24 2.47 3.01
N THR A 132 -10.75 1.61 2.12
CA THR A 132 -10.85 0.17 2.25
C THR A 132 -9.47 -0.43 2.35
N LEU A 133 -9.18 -1.15 3.42
CA LEU A 133 -7.91 -1.80 3.68
C LEU A 133 -8.01 -3.28 3.32
N MET A 134 -7.13 -3.80 2.46
CA MET A 134 -6.97 -5.25 2.31
C MET A 134 -6.37 -5.81 3.60
N VAL A 135 -7.07 -6.73 4.22
CA VAL A 135 -6.69 -7.33 5.50
C VAL A 135 -6.88 -8.85 5.46
N SER A 136 -6.14 -9.57 6.29
CA SER A 136 -6.26 -11.02 6.38
C SER A 136 -5.93 -11.55 7.78
N ARG A 137 -6.40 -12.78 8.05
CA ARG A 137 -6.02 -13.54 9.23
C ARG A 137 -4.67 -14.20 8.99
N ARG A 138 -3.59 -13.52 9.38
CA ARG A 138 -2.22 -14.04 9.31
C ARG A 138 -1.42 -13.57 10.50
N GLU A 139 -0.33 -14.25 10.80
CA GLU A 139 0.59 -13.80 11.84
C GLU A 139 1.19 -12.45 11.50
N SER A 140 1.08 -11.52 12.44
CA SER A 140 1.67 -10.19 12.35
C SER A 140 1.90 -9.64 13.75
N SER A 141 2.95 -8.86 13.92
CA SER A 141 3.15 -8.09 15.15
C SER A 141 2.29 -6.82 15.19
N ARG A 142 1.65 -6.44 14.09
CA ARG A 142 0.85 -5.22 13.97
C ARG A 142 -0.55 -5.60 13.52
N MET A 143 -1.53 -5.42 14.41
CA MET A 143 -2.91 -5.81 14.16
C MET A 143 -3.80 -4.58 14.12
N LEU A 144 -4.71 -4.59 13.16
CA LEU A 144 -5.83 -3.65 13.06
C LEU A 144 -7.07 -4.33 13.61
N TYR A 145 -7.87 -3.61 14.37
CA TYR A 145 -9.05 -4.15 15.06
C TYR A 145 -10.32 -3.61 14.41
N PHE A 146 -11.17 -4.51 13.95
CA PHE A 146 -12.41 -4.20 13.25
C PHE A 146 -13.62 -4.67 14.07
N ASN A 147 -14.69 -3.88 14.05
CA ASN A 147 -15.97 -4.30 14.66
C ASN A 147 -16.71 -5.35 13.78
N ALA A 148 -17.87 -5.79 14.23
CA ALA A 148 -18.70 -6.75 13.50
C ALA A 148 -19.19 -6.25 12.13
N CYS A 149 -19.26 -4.92 11.92
CA CYS A 149 -19.58 -4.29 10.63
C CYS A 149 -18.35 -4.13 9.72
N GLY A 150 -17.18 -4.59 10.13
CA GLY A 150 -15.93 -4.45 9.37
C GLY A 150 -15.31 -3.06 9.41
N LEU A 151 -15.72 -2.18 10.33
CA LEU A 151 -15.16 -0.84 10.49
C LEU A 151 -13.96 -0.86 11.43
N LEU A 152 -12.91 -0.12 11.07
CA LEU A 152 -11.68 0.01 11.85
C LEU A 152 -11.93 0.79 13.14
N HIS A 153 -11.47 0.24 14.26
CA HIS A 153 -11.56 0.84 15.60
C HIS A 153 -10.21 1.17 16.22
N GLY A 154 -9.17 0.45 15.87
CA GLY A 154 -7.86 0.68 16.46
C GLY A 154 -6.77 -0.23 15.92
N TRP A 155 -5.60 -0.09 16.51
CA TRP A 155 -4.39 -0.80 16.14
C TRP A 155 -3.56 -1.13 17.39
N GLN A 156 -2.86 -2.25 17.34
CA GLN A 156 -1.92 -2.67 18.37
C GLN A 156 -0.65 -3.27 17.77
N ASN A 157 0.50 -2.94 18.36
CA ASN A 157 1.74 -3.66 18.15
C ASN A 157 1.90 -4.72 19.24
N LEU A 158 1.72 -5.98 18.91
CA LEU A 158 1.78 -7.12 19.87
C LEU A 158 3.18 -7.33 20.47
N LYS A 159 4.25 -6.79 19.83
CA LYS A 159 5.63 -6.90 20.37
C LYS A 159 5.96 -5.83 21.40
N THR A 160 5.47 -4.59 21.17
CA THR A 160 5.77 -3.46 22.04
C THR A 160 4.66 -3.14 23.04
N GLY A 161 3.46 -3.66 22.80
CA GLY A 161 2.26 -3.31 23.53
C GLY A 161 1.67 -1.95 23.15
N GLU A 162 2.25 -1.23 22.20
CA GLU A 162 1.74 0.06 21.73
C GLU A 162 0.35 -0.09 21.14
N ILE A 163 -0.55 0.83 21.51
CA ILE A 163 -1.97 0.84 21.10
C ILE A 163 -2.29 2.23 20.53
N LYS A 164 -3.13 2.27 19.50
CA LYS A 164 -3.64 3.52 18.86
C LYS A 164 -5.09 3.34 18.43
N PRO A 165 -5.91 4.44 18.44
CA PRO A 165 -5.61 5.74 19.02
C PRO A 165 -5.53 5.69 20.56
N ASP A 166 -5.16 6.79 21.21
CA ASP A 166 -5.14 6.90 22.65
C ASP A 166 -6.53 6.58 23.22
N GLY A 167 -6.56 5.76 24.29
CA GLY A 167 -7.79 5.27 24.90
C GLY A 167 -8.45 4.09 24.19
N PHE A 168 -7.92 3.61 23.06
CA PHE A 168 -8.39 2.37 22.45
C PHE A 168 -8.07 1.16 23.35
N VAL A 169 -9.06 0.27 23.51
CA VAL A 169 -8.89 -0.98 24.25
C VAL A 169 -9.24 -2.14 23.32
N PRO A 170 -8.30 -3.06 23.04
CA PRO A 170 -8.62 -4.28 22.30
C PRO A 170 -9.56 -5.16 23.14
N VAL A 171 -10.80 -5.33 22.69
CA VAL A 171 -11.81 -6.19 23.34
C VAL A 171 -12.12 -7.40 22.45
N VAL A 172 -12.68 -8.45 23.05
CA VAL A 172 -12.91 -9.74 22.38
C VAL A 172 -13.90 -9.66 21.21
N GLU A 173 -14.77 -8.67 21.21
CA GLU A 173 -15.77 -8.42 20.15
C GLU A 173 -15.15 -7.83 18.86
N LEU A 174 -13.91 -7.36 18.93
CA LEU A 174 -13.19 -6.83 17.78
C LEU A 174 -12.35 -7.92 17.12
N ASN A 175 -12.38 -7.93 15.78
CA ASN A 175 -11.59 -8.86 14.97
C ASN A 175 -10.20 -8.29 14.69
N PRO A 176 -9.12 -8.88 15.22
CA PRO A 176 -7.76 -8.50 14.88
C PRO A 176 -7.37 -9.07 13.50
N LEU A 177 -6.99 -8.19 12.58
CA LEU A 177 -6.59 -8.53 11.22
C LEU A 177 -5.29 -7.81 10.87
N ALA A 178 -4.46 -8.44 10.03
CA ALA A 178 -3.21 -7.87 9.57
C ALA A 178 -3.40 -7.13 8.24
N PHE A 179 -2.87 -5.90 8.15
CA PHE A 179 -2.89 -5.10 6.92
C PHE A 179 -2.02 -5.73 5.81
N GLY A 180 -2.58 -5.87 4.63
CA GLY A 180 -1.93 -6.53 3.49
C GLY A 180 -1.15 -5.62 2.55
N GLY A 181 -1.03 -4.31 2.82
CA GLY A 181 -0.24 -3.40 1.98
C GLY A 181 -0.91 -2.98 0.67
N VAL A 182 -2.22 -3.28 0.53
CA VAL A 182 -3.08 -2.82 -0.58
C VAL A 182 -4.30 -2.15 0.02
N HIS A 183 -4.66 -0.97 -0.46
CA HIS A 183 -5.84 -0.25 0.02
C HIS A 183 -6.43 0.66 -1.05
N ILE A 184 -7.72 0.98 -0.95
CA ILE A 184 -8.42 1.93 -1.81
C ILE A 184 -8.75 3.15 -0.97
N VAL A 185 -8.57 4.33 -1.54
CA VAL A 185 -8.91 5.60 -0.90
C VAL A 185 -9.75 6.46 -1.82
N ASN A 186 -10.76 7.15 -1.27
CA ASN A 186 -11.48 8.19 -1.96
C ASN A 186 -10.67 9.50 -1.97
N PRO A 187 -10.67 10.28 -3.05
CA PRO A 187 -9.94 11.55 -3.13
C PRO A 187 -10.31 12.58 -2.06
N ARG A 188 -11.48 12.47 -1.45
CA ARG A 188 -11.91 13.36 -0.37
C ARG A 188 -10.98 13.34 0.85
N ILE A 189 -10.18 12.27 1.03
CA ILE A 189 -9.20 12.21 2.13
C ILE A 189 -8.05 13.22 1.99
N PHE A 190 -7.83 13.80 0.80
CA PHE A 190 -6.70 14.73 0.58
C PHE A 190 -6.79 16.02 1.40
N GLU A 191 -7.99 16.46 1.77
CA GLU A 191 -8.16 17.60 2.67
C GLU A 191 -7.67 17.26 4.08
N SER A 192 -8.17 16.14 4.64
CA SER A 192 -7.72 15.64 5.95
C SER A 192 -6.22 15.28 5.96
N LEU A 193 -5.68 14.77 4.83
CA LEU A 193 -4.23 14.54 4.69
C LEU A 193 -3.44 15.85 4.75
N SER A 194 -3.95 16.93 4.15
CA SER A 194 -3.31 18.26 4.19
C SER A 194 -3.34 18.86 5.60
N GLU A 195 -4.44 18.69 6.32
CA GLU A 195 -4.56 19.10 7.72
C GLU A 195 -3.62 18.29 8.63
N TYR A 196 -3.55 16.96 8.43
CA TYR A 196 -2.65 16.09 9.17
C TYR A 196 -1.19 16.47 8.95
N LYS A 197 -0.80 16.74 7.69
CA LYS A 197 0.53 17.26 7.35
C LYS A 197 0.86 18.56 8.11
N ALA A 198 -0.09 19.48 8.25
CA ALA A 198 0.14 20.74 8.96
C ALA A 198 0.54 20.53 10.44
N THR A 199 0.15 19.40 11.04
CA THR A 199 0.48 19.05 12.44
C THR A 199 1.68 18.10 12.56
N GLN A 200 1.91 17.22 11.58
CA GLN A 200 2.94 16.18 11.65
C GLN A 200 4.19 16.46 10.80
N GLY A 201 4.13 17.49 9.92
CA GLY A 201 5.19 17.79 8.96
C GLY A 201 5.03 17.02 7.65
N ASP A 202 6.06 17.10 6.79
CA ASP A 202 6.02 16.54 5.44
C ASP A 202 6.13 15.00 5.41
N VAL A 203 6.80 14.42 6.40
CA VAL A 203 7.12 12.98 6.46
C VAL A 203 6.22 12.29 7.45
N PHE A 204 5.27 11.50 6.96
CA PHE A 204 4.38 10.72 7.83
C PHE A 204 3.85 9.46 7.15
N SER A 205 3.62 8.43 7.97
CA SER A 205 3.04 7.18 7.55
C SER A 205 1.52 7.27 7.44
N ILE A 206 0.92 6.53 6.51
CA ILE A 206 -0.52 6.61 6.23
C ILE A 206 -1.38 5.93 7.30
N ILE A 207 -0.89 4.86 7.94
CA ILE A 207 -1.67 4.17 8.98
C ILE A 207 -1.92 5.03 10.21
N PRO A 208 -0.95 5.77 10.78
CA PRO A 208 -1.21 6.75 11.83
C PRO A 208 -2.24 7.81 11.44
N PHE A 209 -2.21 8.30 10.21
CA PHE A 209 -3.23 9.20 9.68
C PHE A 209 -4.63 8.57 9.72
N TYR A 210 -4.77 7.31 9.29
CA TYR A 210 -6.05 6.60 9.36
C TYR A 210 -6.58 6.50 10.79
N LEU A 211 -5.72 6.12 11.72
CA LEU A 211 -6.08 5.98 13.13
C LEU A 211 -6.45 7.32 13.81
N ALA A 212 -5.82 8.41 13.39
CA ALA A 212 -6.16 9.75 13.87
C ALA A 212 -7.50 10.27 13.35
N ASN A 213 -8.03 9.68 12.27
CA ASN A 213 -9.25 10.15 11.58
C ASN A 213 -10.42 9.16 11.66
N LEU A 214 -10.42 8.21 12.61
CA LEU A 214 -11.49 7.21 12.77
C LEU A 214 -12.88 7.83 13.02
N HIS A 215 -12.95 9.05 13.52
CA HIS A 215 -14.21 9.76 13.77
C HIS A 215 -14.77 10.47 12.52
N ASN A 216 -13.89 10.75 11.54
CA ASN A 216 -14.22 11.56 10.37
C ASN A 216 -14.28 10.75 9.08
N LEU A 217 -13.62 9.58 9.07
CA LEU A 217 -13.49 8.74 7.89
C LEU A 217 -14.06 7.35 8.14
N THR A 218 -14.84 6.85 7.18
CA THR A 218 -15.32 5.46 7.17
C THR A 218 -14.22 4.56 6.62
N ILE A 219 -13.58 3.77 7.51
CA ILE A 219 -12.46 2.91 7.16
C ILE A 219 -12.87 1.45 7.33
N SER A 220 -12.96 0.71 6.22
CA SER A 220 -13.43 -0.68 6.21
C SER A 220 -12.30 -1.67 5.91
N GLY A 221 -12.42 -2.86 6.48
CA GLY A 221 -11.53 -3.99 6.21
C GLY A 221 -12.12 -4.93 5.15
N PHE A 222 -11.44 -5.08 4.03
CA PHE A 222 -11.76 -6.08 3.01
C PHE A 222 -10.90 -7.32 3.20
N GLN A 223 -11.53 -8.47 3.39
CA GLN A 223 -10.88 -9.76 3.42
C GLN A 223 -11.09 -10.45 2.07
N PRO A 224 -10.01 -10.70 1.28
CA PRO A 224 -10.13 -11.47 0.05
C PRO A 224 -10.73 -12.86 0.30
N LYS A 225 -11.45 -13.39 -0.69
CA LYS A 225 -11.93 -14.78 -0.64
C LYS A 225 -10.74 -15.74 -0.73
N GLU A 226 -10.75 -16.74 0.15
CA GLU A 226 -9.76 -17.82 0.14
C GLU A 226 -10.09 -18.86 -0.95
N PRO A 227 -9.08 -19.53 -1.55
CA PRO A 227 -7.65 -19.32 -1.30
C PRO A 227 -7.09 -18.15 -2.11
N PHE A 228 -6.13 -17.41 -1.52
CA PHE A 228 -5.30 -16.42 -2.23
C PHE A 228 -3.88 -16.44 -1.65
N ARG A 229 -2.89 -16.06 -2.47
CA ARG A 229 -1.49 -15.96 -2.05
C ARG A 229 -1.17 -14.51 -1.69
N TRP A 230 -0.35 -14.34 -0.65
CA TRP A 230 0.12 -13.03 -0.22
C TRP A 230 1.54 -13.14 0.34
N PHE A 231 2.46 -12.30 -0.15
CA PHE A 231 3.85 -12.23 0.29
C PHE A 231 4.30 -10.79 0.47
N ASP A 232 4.88 -10.49 1.65
CA ASP A 232 5.66 -9.27 1.89
C ASP A 232 7.12 -9.60 1.58
N VAL A 233 7.61 -9.20 0.41
CA VAL A 233 8.96 -9.47 -0.06
C VAL A 233 9.95 -8.44 0.54
N GLY A 234 9.86 -8.23 1.86
CA GLY A 234 10.63 -7.24 2.59
C GLY A 234 12.00 -7.70 3.09
N SER A 235 12.36 -8.99 2.94
CA SER A 235 13.63 -9.56 3.38
C SER A 235 14.11 -10.66 2.44
N ALA A 236 15.40 -11.01 2.50
CA ALA A 236 15.97 -12.07 1.64
C ALA A 236 15.30 -13.43 1.84
N SER A 237 14.92 -13.80 3.06
CA SER A 237 14.21 -15.05 3.34
C SER A 237 12.83 -15.08 2.72
N LYS A 238 12.08 -13.99 2.82
CA LYS A 238 10.74 -13.84 2.22
C LYS A 238 10.80 -13.73 0.69
N LEU A 239 11.86 -13.14 0.14
CA LEU A 239 12.13 -13.14 -1.29
C LEU A 239 12.29 -14.58 -1.79
N ALA A 240 13.12 -15.40 -1.13
CA ALA A 240 13.33 -16.80 -1.50
C ALA A 240 12.07 -17.66 -1.32
N GLU A 241 11.21 -17.35 -0.36
CA GLU A 241 9.90 -17.99 -0.18
C GLU A 241 8.98 -17.65 -1.36
N ALA A 242 8.80 -16.37 -1.67
CA ALA A 242 8.00 -15.92 -2.81
C ALA A 242 8.52 -16.46 -4.14
N ASP A 243 9.84 -16.57 -4.30
CA ASP A 243 10.47 -17.12 -5.51
C ASP A 243 10.08 -18.57 -5.76
N ARG A 244 9.94 -19.39 -4.70
CA ARG A 244 9.48 -20.77 -4.81
C ARG A 244 8.02 -20.88 -5.21
N GLU A 245 7.18 -20.00 -4.73
CA GLU A 245 5.71 -20.04 -4.91
C GLU A 245 5.24 -19.35 -6.22
N PHE A 246 6.02 -18.42 -6.75
CA PHE A 246 5.71 -17.68 -7.99
C PHE A 246 6.56 -18.10 -9.19
N ASN A 247 7.41 -19.12 -9.04
CA ASN A 247 8.21 -19.71 -10.12
C ASN A 247 7.36 -20.75 -10.92
N ILE A 248 6.23 -20.31 -11.47
CA ILE A 248 5.45 -21.09 -12.41
C ILE A 248 5.45 -20.39 -13.76
#